data_1fdbdc3cf3bea7e5881d1c155f0125d5
#
_entry.id   1fdbdc3cf3bea7e5881d1c155f0125d5
#
_cell.length_a   1.000
_cell.length_b   1.000
_cell.length_c   1.000
_cell.angle_alpha   90.00
_cell.angle_beta   90.00
_cell.angle_gamma   90.00
#
_symmetry.space_group_name_H-M   'P 1'
#
loop_
_entity.id
_entity.type
_entity.pdbx_description
1 polymer ?
#
loop_
_entity_poly.entity_id
_entity_poly.type
_entity_poly.pdbx_seq_one_letter_code
_entity_poly.pdbx_strand_id
1 'polypeptide(L)'
;EIMPSLVGSEMCIRDSSNISWANGFVLNGQKIIDRGEIVDEQTYNILESLRKEWEKRSDSVQEKRLTLAGQILYVGIFLFCFMAYLELFRADYYERKGTLTLLFALIVFFPVLSSIMVEQNLSSIYVVPFAMIPIIVRVFLDSRTAFMAHVTIILLCSITLRFPHEFILLQVVAGMVAIYSLRELSQRSQLLRTALVVFISYALLYFAFELIHEDDLTKLNTRMYIYFMINGILLLFAYPLLFLLEKIFGFTSDVTLVELSNINNSLLREMSEVAPGTFQHSLQMANLAAAAANKIGGKSQLVRTGALYHDIGKMVNPAFFTENQSGVNPHKSLSYEQSAQVIISHITDGLKLAEKHNLPKVIKDFISTHHGRGLTKYFYISYKNEHPDEEVDQEKFRYPGPNPFTKEQAVLMMADSVEAASRSLPEYTEESISTLVDKIIDTQVSEGYFKECPITFKDIATVKALFKEKLKTMYHTRISYPELKK
;
A
#
# COMPACT_ATOMS: atom_id res chain seq x y z
N GLU A 1 -86.57 -39.28 7.38
CA GLU A 1 -85.41 -39.21 8.35
C GLU A 1 -84.02 -39.05 7.71
N ILE A 2 -83.92 -38.91 6.39
CA ILE A 2 -82.66 -38.80 5.71
C ILE A 2 -82.38 -37.37 5.17
N MET A 3 -83.32 -36.45 5.29
CA MET A 3 -83.20 -35.09 4.74
C MET A 3 -82.48 -34.05 5.62
N PRO A 4 -82.34 -34.12 6.93
CA PRO A 4 -81.62 -33.08 7.70
C PRO A 4 -80.09 -33.19 7.52
N SER A 5 -79.54 -34.37 7.22
CA SER A 5 -78.10 -34.54 7.08
C SER A 5 -77.53 -34.02 5.75
N LEU A 6 -78.33 -34.04 4.70
CA LEU A 6 -77.95 -33.53 3.38
C LEU A 6 -77.97 -32.02 3.30
N VAL A 7 -78.93 -31.35 3.97
CA VAL A 7 -78.99 -29.89 4.03
C VAL A 7 -77.82 -29.33 4.87
N GLY A 8 -77.46 -30.01 5.93
CA GLY A 8 -76.28 -29.62 6.71
C GLY A 8 -74.95 -29.82 5.96
N SER A 9 -74.87 -30.88 5.18
CA SER A 9 -73.64 -31.10 4.39
C SER A 9 -73.54 -30.13 3.19
N GLU A 10 -74.68 -29.81 2.51
CA GLU A 10 -74.65 -28.78 1.47
C GLU A 10 -74.36 -27.39 1.98
N MET A 11 -74.88 -27.07 3.18
CA MET A 11 -74.60 -25.80 3.83
C MET A 11 -73.16 -25.70 4.32
N CYS A 12 -72.59 -26.77 4.81
CA CYS A 12 -71.14 -26.85 5.12
C CYS A 12 -70.28 -26.81 3.88
N ILE A 13 -70.71 -27.43 2.78
CA ILE A 13 -69.98 -27.38 1.48
C ILE A 13 -70.11 -25.99 0.86
N ARG A 14 -71.23 -25.29 0.97
CA ARG A 14 -71.39 -23.91 0.52
C ARG A 14 -70.59 -22.93 1.38
N ASP A 15 -70.61 -23.08 2.68
CA ASP A 15 -69.78 -22.25 3.57
C ASP A 15 -68.30 -22.51 3.38
N SER A 16 -67.89 -23.78 3.15
CA SER A 16 -66.49 -24.11 2.84
C SER A 16 -66.07 -23.67 1.45
N SER A 17 -67.02 -23.53 0.49
CA SER A 17 -66.71 -22.98 -0.85
C SER A 17 -66.69 -21.45 -0.87
N ASN A 18 -67.38 -20.78 0.07
CA ASN A 18 -67.31 -19.33 0.25
C ASN A 18 -66.16 -18.89 1.17
N ILE A 19 -65.66 -19.74 2.04
CA ILE A 19 -64.37 -19.62 2.67
C ILE A 19 -63.36 -20.15 1.65
N SER A 20 -62.83 -19.26 0.82
CA SER A 20 -61.83 -19.66 -0.17
C SER A 20 -60.58 -20.19 0.52
N TRP A 21 -60.61 -21.48 0.85
CA TRP A 21 -59.47 -22.21 1.41
C TRP A 21 -58.23 -22.11 0.50
N ALA A 22 -58.46 -21.86 -0.79
CA ALA A 22 -57.43 -21.64 -1.77
C ALA A 22 -56.70 -20.27 -1.63
N ASN A 23 -57.35 -19.27 -1.00
CA ASN A 23 -56.74 -17.95 -0.83
C ASN A 23 -55.75 -17.85 0.32
N GLY A 24 -55.51 -18.94 1.05
CA GLY A 24 -54.66 -18.91 2.25
C GLY A 24 -53.63 -20.00 2.37
N PHE A 25 -53.63 -21.00 1.51
CA PHE A 25 -52.69 -22.15 1.62
C PHE A 25 -51.73 -22.21 0.43
N VAL A 26 -50.51 -21.68 0.67
CA VAL A 26 -49.41 -21.86 -0.22
C VAL A 26 -48.43 -22.86 0.40
N LEU A 27 -48.15 -23.98 -0.29
CA LEU A 27 -47.21 -24.97 0.20
C LEU A 27 -45.77 -24.41 0.20
N ASN A 28 -44.95 -24.91 1.11
CA ASN A 28 -43.54 -24.53 1.19
C ASN A 28 -42.85 -24.96 -0.12
N GLY A 29 -42.25 -23.98 -0.84
CA GLY A 29 -41.66 -24.18 -2.17
C GLY A 29 -42.64 -24.11 -3.36
N GLN A 30 -43.94 -23.85 -3.13
CA GLN A 30 -44.90 -23.64 -4.20
C GLN A 30 -44.65 -22.24 -4.83
N LYS A 31 -44.56 -22.27 -6.18
CA LYS A 31 -44.47 -21.05 -6.99
C LYS A 31 -45.78 -20.27 -6.91
N ILE A 32 -45.74 -18.98 -6.59
CA ILE A 32 -46.92 -18.11 -6.52
C ILE A 32 -47.12 -17.36 -7.84
N ILE A 33 -46.06 -16.86 -8.46
CA ILE A 33 -46.09 -16.12 -9.73
C ILE A 33 -44.75 -16.22 -10.44
N ASP A 34 -44.74 -16.15 -11.75
CA ASP A 34 -43.53 -16.07 -12.57
C ASP A 34 -43.18 -14.65 -12.97
N ARG A 35 -41.93 -14.47 -13.38
CA ARG A 35 -41.41 -13.17 -13.86
C ARG A 35 -42.10 -12.82 -15.17
N GLY A 36 -42.92 -11.75 -15.16
CA GLY A 36 -43.70 -11.30 -16.34
C GLY A 36 -45.13 -11.78 -16.40
N GLU A 37 -45.60 -12.59 -15.45
CA GLU A 37 -47.03 -12.91 -15.31
C GLU A 37 -47.82 -11.74 -14.77
N ILE A 38 -49.07 -11.59 -15.24
CA ILE A 38 -49.99 -10.55 -14.76
C ILE A 38 -50.47 -10.93 -13.36
N VAL A 39 -50.34 -10.03 -12.42
CA VAL A 39 -50.85 -10.20 -11.06
C VAL A 39 -52.39 -10.03 -11.10
N ASP A 40 -53.11 -11.14 -11.00
CA ASP A 40 -54.57 -11.13 -10.84
C ASP A 40 -54.95 -10.84 -9.38
N GLU A 41 -56.22 -10.66 -9.08
CA GLU A 41 -56.73 -10.31 -7.77
C GLU A 41 -56.41 -11.41 -6.72
N GLN A 42 -56.42 -12.67 -7.10
CA GLN A 42 -56.08 -13.79 -6.23
C GLN A 42 -54.58 -13.80 -5.89
N THR A 43 -53.73 -13.67 -6.88
CA THR A 43 -52.28 -13.58 -6.70
C THR A 43 -51.90 -12.36 -5.88
N TYR A 44 -52.56 -11.22 -6.11
CA TYR A 44 -52.38 -10.01 -5.29
C TYR A 44 -52.71 -10.26 -3.81
N ASN A 45 -53.85 -10.89 -3.53
CA ASN A 45 -54.26 -11.20 -2.16
C ASN A 45 -53.32 -12.20 -1.46
N ILE A 46 -52.77 -13.18 -2.22
CA ILE A 46 -51.77 -14.12 -1.73
C ILE A 46 -50.48 -13.36 -1.38
N LEU A 47 -49.98 -12.50 -2.25
CA LEU A 47 -48.79 -11.71 -2.06
C LEU A 47 -48.96 -10.73 -0.90
N GLU A 48 -50.13 -10.07 -0.77
CA GLU A 48 -50.45 -9.15 0.33
C GLU A 48 -50.53 -9.89 1.67
N SER A 49 -51.14 -11.09 1.68
CA SER A 49 -51.17 -11.96 2.86
C SER A 49 -49.79 -12.44 3.27
N LEU A 50 -48.97 -12.84 2.30
CA LEU A 50 -47.59 -13.21 2.54
C LEU A 50 -46.77 -12.03 3.09
N ARG A 51 -46.97 -10.81 2.56
CA ARG A 51 -46.34 -9.59 3.05
C ARG A 51 -46.73 -9.33 4.52
N LYS A 52 -48.02 -9.39 4.84
CA LYS A 52 -48.53 -9.19 6.22
C LYS A 52 -48.02 -10.24 7.20
N GLU A 53 -47.91 -11.50 6.76
CA GLU A 53 -47.36 -12.58 7.58
C GLU A 53 -45.84 -12.41 7.81
N TRP A 54 -45.11 -11.97 6.79
CA TRP A 54 -43.69 -11.64 6.91
C TRP A 54 -43.49 -10.44 7.85
N GLU A 55 -44.32 -9.39 7.75
CA GLU A 55 -44.29 -8.24 8.66
C GLU A 55 -44.54 -8.69 10.09
N LYS A 56 -45.55 -9.54 10.33
CA LYS A 56 -45.86 -10.08 11.68
C LYS A 56 -44.71 -10.93 12.23
N ARG A 57 -44.09 -11.77 11.42
CA ARG A 57 -42.93 -12.57 11.83
C ARG A 57 -41.73 -11.69 12.12
N SER A 58 -41.49 -10.67 11.27
CA SER A 58 -40.38 -9.74 11.48
C SER A 58 -40.59 -8.83 12.72
N ASP A 59 -41.81 -8.70 13.22
CA ASP A 59 -42.13 -7.84 14.38
C ASP A 59 -42.04 -8.54 15.73
N SER A 60 -41.84 -9.86 15.77
CA SER A 60 -41.59 -10.54 17.05
C SER A 60 -40.23 -10.08 17.62
N VAL A 61 -40.28 -9.49 18.82
CA VAL A 61 -39.07 -9.00 19.51
C VAL A 61 -38.03 -10.13 19.71
N GLN A 62 -38.51 -11.35 19.86
CA GLN A 62 -37.63 -12.52 20.06
C GLN A 62 -36.90 -12.91 18.77
N GLU A 63 -37.56 -12.89 17.60
CA GLU A 63 -36.97 -13.17 16.32
C GLU A 63 -35.94 -12.10 15.91
N LYS A 64 -36.26 -10.82 16.14
CA LYS A 64 -35.32 -9.69 15.96
C LYS A 64 -34.05 -9.87 16.83
N ARG A 65 -34.20 -10.32 18.08
CA ARG A 65 -33.05 -10.59 18.97
C ARG A 65 -32.20 -11.76 18.49
N LEU A 66 -32.80 -12.85 18.03
CA LEU A 66 -32.07 -14.00 17.47
C LEU A 66 -31.34 -13.63 16.17
N THR A 67 -32.00 -12.89 15.28
CA THR A 67 -31.38 -12.38 14.06
C THR A 67 -30.20 -11.48 14.38
N LEU A 68 -30.35 -10.55 15.31
CA LEU A 68 -29.25 -9.68 15.75
C LEU A 68 -28.10 -10.47 16.37
N ALA A 69 -28.41 -11.45 17.20
CA ALA A 69 -27.38 -12.33 17.79
C ALA A 69 -26.63 -13.10 16.71
N GLY A 70 -27.33 -13.62 15.70
CA GLY A 70 -26.72 -14.26 14.54
C GLY A 70 -25.81 -13.31 13.72
N GLN A 71 -26.25 -12.08 13.49
CA GLN A 71 -25.47 -11.06 12.83
C GLN A 71 -24.21 -10.67 13.62
N ILE A 72 -24.34 -10.49 14.93
CA ILE A 72 -23.19 -10.21 15.80
C ILE A 72 -22.16 -11.36 15.75
N LEU A 73 -22.65 -12.60 15.85
CA LEU A 73 -21.79 -13.79 15.80
C LEU A 73 -21.07 -13.88 14.42
N TYR A 74 -21.80 -13.66 13.32
CA TYR A 74 -21.25 -13.65 11.98
C TYR A 74 -20.14 -12.61 11.83
N VAL A 75 -20.43 -11.35 12.18
CA VAL A 75 -19.44 -10.27 12.15
C VAL A 75 -18.25 -10.59 13.04
N GLY A 76 -18.49 -11.10 14.26
CA GLY A 76 -17.45 -11.46 15.21
C GLY A 76 -16.49 -12.54 14.66
N ILE A 77 -17.02 -13.57 13.98
CA ILE A 77 -16.20 -14.63 13.38
C ILE A 77 -15.28 -14.05 12.30
N PHE A 78 -15.80 -13.25 11.36
CA PHE A 78 -14.98 -12.71 10.28
C PHE A 78 -13.94 -11.70 10.78
N LEU A 79 -14.28 -10.86 11.74
CA LEU A 79 -13.33 -9.96 12.39
C LEU A 79 -12.24 -10.74 13.14
N PHE A 80 -12.62 -11.79 13.88
CA PHE A 80 -11.67 -12.64 14.57
C PHE A 80 -10.71 -13.32 13.59
N CYS A 81 -11.22 -13.92 12.51
CA CYS A 81 -10.40 -14.56 11.48
C CYS A 81 -9.42 -13.54 10.83
N PHE A 82 -9.90 -12.33 10.55
CA PHE A 82 -9.05 -11.28 9.97
C PHE A 82 -7.98 -10.81 10.95
N MET A 83 -8.32 -10.63 12.23
CA MET A 83 -7.34 -10.27 13.27
C MET A 83 -6.31 -11.37 13.49
N ALA A 84 -6.74 -12.63 13.56
CA ALA A 84 -5.84 -13.78 13.65
C ALA A 84 -4.90 -13.86 12.43
N TYR A 85 -5.40 -13.56 11.22
CA TYR A 85 -4.55 -13.46 10.04
C TYR A 85 -3.47 -12.38 10.19
N LEU A 86 -3.81 -11.19 10.67
CA LEU A 86 -2.83 -10.12 10.88
C LEU A 86 -1.81 -10.50 11.94
N GLU A 87 -2.23 -11.03 13.08
CA GLU A 87 -1.35 -11.41 14.18
C GLU A 87 -0.39 -12.55 13.79
N LEU A 88 -0.90 -13.61 13.15
CA LEU A 88 -0.10 -14.79 12.83
C LEU A 88 0.79 -14.63 11.60
N PHE A 89 0.35 -13.87 10.59
CA PHE A 89 1.05 -13.78 9.30
C PHE A 89 1.60 -12.40 8.97
N ARG A 90 1.12 -11.35 9.65
CA ARG A 90 1.49 -9.96 9.38
C ARG A 90 1.66 -9.15 10.68
N ALA A 91 2.44 -9.68 11.60
CA ALA A 91 2.75 -9.02 12.87
C ALA A 91 3.31 -7.59 12.66
N ASP A 92 4.08 -7.39 11.57
CA ASP A 92 4.59 -6.07 11.16
C ASP A 92 3.48 -5.04 10.90
N TYR A 93 2.30 -5.45 10.43
CA TYR A 93 1.14 -4.57 10.25
C TYR A 93 0.28 -4.48 11.51
N TYR A 94 0.21 -5.57 12.26
CA TYR A 94 -0.54 -5.62 13.51
C TYR A 94 0.02 -4.63 14.55
N GLU A 95 1.34 -4.48 14.63
CA GLU A 95 2.00 -3.56 15.56
C GLU A 95 1.91 -2.07 15.14
N ARG A 96 1.67 -1.79 13.86
CA ARG A 96 1.59 -0.43 13.34
C ARG A 96 0.19 0.16 13.50
N LYS A 97 -0.01 1.07 14.47
CA LYS A 97 -1.30 1.71 14.74
C LYS A 97 -1.97 2.31 13.49
N GLY A 98 -1.22 3.01 12.64
CA GLY A 98 -1.75 3.60 11.40
C GLY A 98 -2.32 2.56 10.43
N THR A 99 -1.66 1.42 10.28
CA THR A 99 -2.11 0.31 9.42
C THR A 99 -3.40 -0.30 9.95
N LEU A 100 -3.45 -0.61 11.24
CA LEU A 100 -4.67 -1.14 11.87
C LEU A 100 -5.82 -0.16 11.73
N THR A 101 -5.60 1.12 12.00
CA THR A 101 -6.65 2.15 11.90
C THR A 101 -7.20 2.25 10.47
N LEU A 102 -6.34 2.21 9.44
CA LEU A 102 -6.78 2.20 8.04
C LEU A 102 -7.64 0.97 7.74
N LEU A 103 -7.18 -0.23 8.10
CA LEU A 103 -7.89 -1.48 7.83
C LEU A 103 -9.25 -1.50 8.53
N PHE A 104 -9.31 -1.09 9.81
CA PHE A 104 -10.58 -0.97 10.53
C PHE A 104 -11.50 0.10 9.97
N ALA A 105 -10.97 1.25 9.54
CA ALA A 105 -11.76 2.28 8.89
C ALA A 105 -12.47 1.74 7.62
N LEU A 106 -11.76 0.96 6.80
CA LEU A 106 -12.34 0.32 5.60
C LEU A 106 -13.37 -0.75 5.98
N ILE A 107 -13.08 -1.60 7.00
CA ILE A 107 -13.97 -2.65 7.49
C ILE A 107 -15.27 -2.07 8.06
N VAL A 108 -15.25 -0.87 8.64
CA VAL A 108 -16.47 -0.22 9.16
C VAL A 108 -17.17 0.56 8.05
N PHE A 109 -16.43 1.34 7.25
CA PHE A 109 -16.99 2.24 6.26
C PHE A 109 -17.82 1.52 5.19
N PHE A 110 -17.30 0.47 4.56
CA PHE A 110 -17.98 -0.19 3.44
C PHE A 110 -19.24 -0.96 3.86
N PRO A 111 -19.26 -1.76 4.96
CA PRO A 111 -20.48 -2.40 5.42
C PRO A 111 -21.54 -1.41 5.88
N VAL A 112 -21.16 -0.31 6.55
CA VAL A 112 -22.12 0.75 6.94
C VAL A 112 -22.70 1.43 5.70
N LEU A 113 -21.87 1.79 4.72
CA LEU A 113 -22.33 2.36 3.46
C LEU A 113 -23.27 1.39 2.72
N SER A 114 -22.90 0.11 2.66
CA SER A 114 -23.72 -0.95 2.05
C SER A 114 -25.09 -1.06 2.73
N SER A 115 -25.13 -1.09 4.06
CA SER A 115 -26.36 -1.17 4.84
C SER A 115 -27.26 0.04 4.58
N ILE A 116 -26.72 1.26 4.61
CA ILE A 116 -27.48 2.49 4.33
C ILE A 116 -28.05 2.47 2.90
N MET A 117 -27.27 2.07 1.90
CA MET A 117 -27.73 2.03 0.52
C MET A 117 -28.88 1.04 0.32
N VAL A 118 -28.80 -0.13 0.96
CA VAL A 118 -29.84 -1.16 0.89
C VAL A 118 -31.10 -0.71 1.64
N GLU A 119 -30.95 -0.23 2.87
CA GLU A 119 -32.09 0.16 3.74
C GLU A 119 -32.86 1.34 3.17
N GLN A 120 -32.15 2.34 2.64
CA GLN A 120 -32.77 3.56 2.09
C GLN A 120 -33.16 3.44 0.62
N ASN A 121 -32.91 2.30 -0.03
CA ASN A 121 -33.14 2.09 -1.47
C ASN A 121 -32.57 3.23 -2.36
N LEU A 122 -31.42 3.79 -1.98
CA LEU A 122 -30.85 4.96 -2.65
C LEU A 122 -30.43 4.65 -4.10
N SER A 123 -29.84 3.47 -4.33
CA SER A 123 -29.39 2.98 -5.64
C SER A 123 -29.02 1.50 -5.53
N SER A 124 -28.61 0.90 -6.66
CA SER A 124 -28.06 -0.45 -6.62
C SER A 124 -26.73 -0.48 -5.87
N ILE A 125 -26.51 -1.50 -5.03
CA ILE A 125 -25.25 -1.75 -4.31
C ILE A 125 -24.05 -1.86 -5.26
N TYR A 126 -24.28 -2.25 -6.51
CA TYR A 126 -23.25 -2.40 -7.53
C TYR A 126 -22.64 -1.08 -8.02
N VAL A 127 -23.21 0.08 -7.63
CA VAL A 127 -22.62 1.40 -7.84
C VAL A 127 -21.42 1.63 -6.92
N VAL A 128 -21.41 1.02 -5.73
CA VAL A 128 -20.32 1.19 -4.77
C VAL A 128 -19.02 0.56 -5.31
N PRO A 129 -17.91 1.33 -5.38
CA PRO A 129 -16.66 0.84 -5.95
C PRO A 129 -15.88 -0.02 -4.94
N PHE A 130 -16.36 -1.22 -4.64
CA PHE A 130 -15.71 -2.13 -3.70
C PHE A 130 -14.28 -2.52 -4.12
N ALA A 131 -13.97 -2.51 -5.42
CA ALA A 131 -12.61 -2.71 -5.91
C ALA A 131 -11.62 -1.63 -5.44
N MET A 132 -12.10 -0.50 -4.90
CA MET A 132 -11.28 0.52 -4.24
C MET A 132 -10.60 -0.02 -2.98
N ILE A 133 -11.22 -0.95 -2.25
CA ILE A 133 -10.67 -1.57 -1.05
C ILE A 133 -9.30 -2.22 -1.33
N PRO A 134 -9.23 -3.23 -2.24
CA PRO A 134 -7.96 -3.88 -2.52
C PRO A 134 -6.95 -2.94 -3.19
N ILE A 135 -7.38 -1.90 -3.94
CA ILE A 135 -6.48 -0.88 -4.49
C ILE A 135 -5.81 -0.12 -3.35
N ILE A 136 -6.58 0.42 -2.40
CA ILE A 136 -6.04 1.17 -1.25
C ILE A 136 -5.08 0.31 -0.43
N VAL A 137 -5.53 -0.89 -0.04
CA VAL A 137 -4.72 -1.76 0.80
C VAL A 137 -3.45 -2.21 0.08
N ARG A 138 -3.51 -2.51 -1.23
CA ARG A 138 -2.34 -2.91 -2.00
C ARG A 138 -1.30 -1.81 -2.15
N VAL A 139 -1.74 -0.57 -2.34
CA VAL A 139 -0.83 0.58 -2.51
C VAL A 139 -0.02 0.84 -1.24
N PHE A 140 -0.62 0.68 -0.08
CA PHE A 140 0.07 0.97 1.20
C PHE A 140 0.70 -0.26 1.85
N LEU A 141 0.18 -1.46 1.58
CA LEU A 141 0.60 -2.69 2.21
C LEU A 141 1.08 -3.72 1.17
N ASP A 142 0.29 -4.76 0.94
CA ASP A 142 0.62 -5.82 -0.01
C ASP A 142 -0.62 -6.53 -0.58
N SER A 143 -0.40 -7.36 -1.62
CA SER A 143 -1.47 -8.06 -2.33
C SER A 143 -2.22 -9.08 -1.50
N ARG A 144 -1.54 -9.76 -0.56
CA ARG A 144 -2.16 -10.81 0.25
C ARG A 144 -3.11 -10.19 1.27
N THR A 145 -2.65 -9.15 1.95
CA THR A 145 -3.46 -8.37 2.89
C THR A 145 -4.61 -7.66 2.18
N ALA A 146 -4.37 -7.14 0.96
CA ALA A 146 -5.40 -6.53 0.13
C ALA A 146 -6.53 -7.51 -0.21
N PHE A 147 -6.18 -8.75 -0.60
CA PHE A 147 -7.15 -9.79 -0.89
C PHE A 147 -7.93 -10.21 0.35
N MET A 148 -7.24 -10.48 1.47
CA MET A 148 -7.88 -10.88 2.73
C MET A 148 -8.82 -9.78 3.26
N ALA A 149 -8.42 -8.52 3.26
CA ALA A 149 -9.26 -7.41 3.67
C ALA A 149 -10.48 -7.26 2.75
N HIS A 150 -10.29 -7.36 1.43
CA HIS A 150 -11.37 -7.27 0.47
C HIS A 150 -12.40 -8.37 0.68
N VAL A 151 -12.00 -9.63 0.73
CA VAL A 151 -12.90 -10.77 0.95
C VAL A 151 -13.66 -10.62 2.28
N THR A 152 -12.96 -10.25 3.35
CA THR A 152 -13.59 -10.03 4.66
C THR A 152 -14.68 -8.95 4.58
N ILE A 153 -14.38 -7.80 3.95
CA ILE A 153 -15.35 -6.70 3.83
C ILE A 153 -16.54 -7.11 2.95
N ILE A 154 -16.31 -7.81 1.82
CA ILE A 154 -17.38 -8.28 0.95
C ILE A 154 -18.31 -9.26 1.68
N LEU A 155 -17.75 -10.19 2.47
CA LEU A 155 -18.55 -11.09 3.28
C LEU A 155 -19.36 -10.34 4.36
N LEU A 156 -18.78 -9.34 5.00
CA LEU A 156 -19.51 -8.50 5.95
C LEU A 156 -20.65 -7.70 5.28
N CYS A 157 -20.42 -7.17 4.07
CA CYS A 157 -21.46 -6.47 3.31
C CYS A 157 -22.59 -7.40 2.85
N SER A 158 -22.29 -8.68 2.57
CA SER A 158 -23.25 -9.64 2.02
C SER A 158 -24.39 -9.97 2.97
N ILE A 159 -24.23 -9.77 4.29
CA ILE A 159 -25.25 -10.07 5.31
C ILE A 159 -26.52 -9.25 5.14
N THR A 160 -26.42 -8.05 4.56
CA THR A 160 -27.55 -7.12 4.37
C THR A 160 -28.26 -7.33 3.03
N LEU A 161 -27.74 -8.21 2.16
CA LEU A 161 -28.19 -8.35 0.80
C LEU A 161 -29.17 -9.51 0.63
N ARG A 162 -30.14 -9.31 -0.28
CA ARG A 162 -31.13 -10.33 -0.63
C ARG A 162 -30.55 -11.45 -1.49
N PHE A 163 -29.59 -11.14 -2.37
CA PHE A 163 -28.90 -12.08 -3.27
C PHE A 163 -27.38 -12.07 -3.02
N PRO A 164 -26.92 -12.63 -1.90
CA PRO A 164 -25.51 -12.52 -1.50
C PRO A 164 -24.54 -13.26 -2.43
N HIS A 165 -24.95 -14.37 -3.05
CA HIS A 165 -24.07 -15.20 -3.88
C HIS A 165 -23.58 -14.47 -5.14
N GLU A 166 -24.49 -13.85 -5.90
CA GLU A 166 -24.15 -13.05 -7.07
C GLU A 166 -23.20 -11.90 -6.70
N PHE A 167 -23.56 -11.16 -5.63
CA PHE A 167 -22.75 -10.07 -5.13
C PHE A 167 -21.33 -10.51 -4.75
N ILE A 168 -21.20 -11.58 -3.95
CA ILE A 168 -19.88 -12.08 -3.49
C ILE A 168 -19.02 -12.46 -4.69
N LEU A 169 -19.56 -13.22 -5.65
CA LEU A 169 -18.80 -13.66 -6.83
C LEU A 169 -18.33 -12.49 -7.68
N LEU A 170 -19.22 -11.54 -7.98
CA LEU A 170 -18.89 -10.35 -8.76
C LEU A 170 -17.80 -9.50 -8.05
N GLN A 171 -17.97 -9.25 -6.75
CA GLN A 171 -17.04 -8.40 -6.02
C GLN A 171 -15.67 -9.08 -5.81
N VAL A 172 -15.63 -10.36 -5.47
CA VAL A 172 -14.36 -11.08 -5.27
C VAL A 172 -13.54 -11.11 -6.57
N VAL A 173 -14.19 -11.40 -7.71
CA VAL A 173 -13.48 -11.39 -9.01
C VAL A 173 -13.01 -10.00 -9.37
N ALA A 174 -13.85 -8.97 -9.21
CA ALA A 174 -13.44 -7.58 -9.45
C ALA A 174 -12.27 -7.14 -8.59
N GLY A 175 -12.25 -7.54 -7.30
CA GLY A 175 -11.13 -7.29 -6.39
C GLY A 175 -9.84 -7.99 -6.80
N MET A 176 -9.92 -9.26 -7.24
CA MET A 176 -8.76 -9.98 -7.77
C MET A 176 -8.20 -9.29 -9.02
N VAL A 177 -9.08 -8.91 -9.95
CA VAL A 177 -8.70 -8.20 -11.17
C VAL A 177 -8.05 -6.86 -10.85
N ALA A 178 -8.58 -6.11 -9.89
CA ALA A 178 -7.97 -4.87 -9.41
C ALA A 178 -6.57 -5.09 -8.86
N ILE A 179 -6.36 -6.14 -8.04
CA ILE A 179 -5.03 -6.49 -7.50
C ILE A 179 -4.06 -6.86 -8.62
N TYR A 180 -4.47 -7.66 -9.60
CA TYR A 180 -3.58 -8.07 -10.70
C TYR A 180 -3.27 -6.94 -11.68
N SER A 181 -4.27 -6.10 -11.98
CA SER A 181 -4.10 -4.96 -12.87
C SER A 181 -3.17 -3.90 -12.30
N LEU A 182 -3.13 -3.76 -10.96
CA LEU A 182 -2.34 -2.76 -10.25
C LEU A 182 -1.08 -3.40 -9.66
N ARG A 183 -0.17 -3.90 -10.49
CA ARG A 183 1.05 -4.57 -10.01
C ARG A 183 1.99 -3.62 -9.25
N GLU A 184 2.20 -2.43 -9.77
CA GLU A 184 2.95 -1.32 -9.14
C GLU A 184 2.29 -0.01 -9.56
N LEU A 185 1.80 0.78 -8.60
CA LEU A 185 1.23 2.08 -8.89
C LEU A 185 2.35 3.13 -8.96
N SER A 186 2.94 3.27 -10.14
CA SER A 186 3.98 4.27 -10.43
C SER A 186 3.48 5.42 -11.33
N GLN A 187 2.34 5.23 -11.99
CA GLN A 187 1.77 6.21 -12.94
C GLN A 187 0.26 6.35 -12.76
N ARG A 188 -0.24 7.58 -12.92
CA ARG A 188 -1.68 7.90 -12.85
C ARG A 188 -2.52 7.12 -13.88
N SER A 189 -1.96 6.88 -15.06
CA SER A 189 -2.60 6.12 -16.15
C SER A 189 -2.93 4.66 -15.79
N GLN A 190 -2.23 4.08 -14.84
CA GLN A 190 -2.48 2.70 -14.39
C GLN A 190 -3.84 2.56 -13.69
N LEU A 191 -4.28 3.58 -12.94
CA LEU A 191 -5.61 3.60 -12.32
C LEU A 191 -6.74 3.64 -13.36
N LEU A 192 -6.59 4.43 -14.43
CA LEU A 192 -7.55 4.44 -15.53
C LEU A 192 -7.66 3.07 -16.19
N ARG A 193 -6.50 2.45 -16.48
CA ARG A 193 -6.47 1.09 -17.02
C ARG A 193 -7.12 0.08 -16.07
N THR A 194 -6.83 0.16 -14.77
CA THR A 194 -7.42 -0.72 -13.76
C THR A 194 -8.94 -0.54 -13.69
N ALA A 195 -9.44 0.69 -13.70
CA ALA A 195 -10.88 0.96 -13.68
C ALA A 195 -11.58 0.36 -14.92
N LEU A 196 -10.97 0.48 -16.11
CA LEU A 196 -11.50 -0.11 -17.34
C LEU A 196 -11.51 -1.65 -17.27
N VAL A 197 -10.43 -2.28 -16.81
CA VAL A 197 -10.34 -3.75 -16.72
C VAL A 197 -11.32 -4.29 -15.66
N VAL A 198 -11.50 -3.58 -14.55
CA VAL A 198 -12.51 -3.92 -13.53
C VAL A 198 -13.93 -3.81 -14.10
N PHE A 199 -14.25 -2.72 -14.82
CA PHE A 199 -15.54 -2.58 -15.51
C PHE A 199 -15.80 -3.75 -16.48
N ILE A 200 -14.82 -4.09 -17.32
CA ILE A 200 -14.92 -5.21 -18.27
C ILE A 200 -15.14 -6.54 -17.52
N SER A 201 -14.44 -6.74 -16.40
CA SER A 201 -14.60 -7.97 -15.60
C SER A 201 -15.99 -8.11 -15.01
N TYR A 202 -16.59 -7.01 -14.49
CA TYR A 202 -17.98 -6.99 -14.05
C TYR A 202 -18.93 -7.32 -15.20
N ALA A 203 -18.77 -6.65 -16.34
CA ALA A 203 -19.66 -6.82 -17.49
C ALA A 203 -19.62 -8.26 -18.02
N LEU A 204 -18.44 -8.84 -18.18
CA LEU A 204 -18.28 -10.22 -18.67
C LEU A 204 -18.82 -11.26 -17.68
N LEU A 205 -18.52 -11.11 -16.39
CA LEU A 205 -18.98 -12.06 -15.39
C LEU A 205 -20.49 -11.98 -15.19
N TYR A 206 -21.05 -10.77 -15.17
CA TYR A 206 -22.50 -10.59 -15.07
C TYR A 206 -23.21 -11.12 -16.32
N PHE A 207 -22.68 -10.91 -17.51
CA PHE A 207 -23.19 -11.49 -18.75
C PHE A 207 -23.20 -13.02 -18.70
N ALA A 208 -22.13 -13.63 -18.19
CA ALA A 208 -22.08 -15.08 -17.99
C ALA A 208 -23.16 -15.56 -16.99
N PHE A 209 -23.42 -14.79 -15.91
CA PHE A 209 -24.51 -15.07 -14.99
C PHE A 209 -25.88 -15.01 -15.65
N GLU A 210 -26.12 -13.96 -16.45
CA GLU A 210 -27.39 -13.84 -17.19
C GLU A 210 -27.60 -15.01 -18.17
N LEU A 211 -26.52 -15.43 -18.87
CA LEU A 211 -26.62 -16.60 -19.79
C LEU A 211 -26.92 -17.93 -19.06
N ILE A 212 -26.53 -18.06 -17.79
CA ILE A 212 -26.82 -19.25 -16.98
C ILE A 212 -28.28 -19.27 -16.49
N HIS A 213 -28.87 -18.11 -16.25
CA HIS A 213 -30.18 -18.00 -15.59
C HIS A 213 -31.34 -17.58 -16.52
N GLU A 214 -31.03 -16.99 -17.68
CA GLU A 214 -32.03 -16.50 -18.62
C GLU A 214 -31.89 -17.24 -19.95
N ASP A 215 -33.00 -17.85 -20.41
CA ASP A 215 -33.04 -18.58 -21.68
C ASP A 215 -33.15 -17.64 -22.90
N ASP A 216 -33.35 -16.33 -22.69
CA ASP A 216 -33.68 -15.37 -23.76
C ASP A 216 -32.79 -14.11 -23.63
N LEU A 217 -31.92 -13.91 -24.62
CA LEU A 217 -31.00 -12.76 -24.69
C LEU A 217 -31.71 -11.40 -24.77
N THR A 218 -33.00 -11.37 -25.11
CA THR A 218 -33.76 -10.09 -25.15
C THR A 218 -34.15 -9.57 -23.76
N LYS A 219 -34.02 -10.41 -22.74
CA LYS A 219 -34.37 -10.09 -21.34
C LYS A 219 -33.19 -9.59 -20.49
N LEU A 220 -32.05 -9.37 -21.12
CA LEU A 220 -30.85 -8.91 -20.43
C LEU A 220 -31.09 -7.60 -19.65
N ASN A 221 -30.64 -7.54 -18.40
CA ASN A 221 -30.79 -6.36 -17.55
C ASN A 221 -29.72 -5.30 -17.83
N THR A 222 -29.96 -4.47 -18.85
CA THR A 222 -29.04 -3.41 -19.27
C THR A 222 -28.72 -2.38 -18.17
N ARG A 223 -29.58 -2.22 -17.15
CA ARG A 223 -29.35 -1.29 -16.04
C ARG A 223 -28.13 -1.68 -15.20
N MET A 224 -27.83 -2.97 -15.09
CA MET A 224 -26.65 -3.43 -14.34
C MET A 224 -25.35 -2.95 -14.97
N TYR A 225 -25.25 -2.93 -16.29
CA TYR A 225 -24.06 -2.42 -17.00
C TYR A 225 -23.85 -0.92 -16.78
N ILE A 226 -24.95 -0.17 -16.63
CA ILE A 226 -24.88 1.27 -16.25
C ILE A 226 -24.31 1.40 -14.83
N TYR A 227 -24.74 0.58 -13.89
CA TYR A 227 -24.19 0.60 -12.53
C TYR A 227 -22.70 0.24 -12.50
N PHE A 228 -22.26 -0.75 -13.29
CA PHE A 228 -20.85 -1.08 -13.41
C PHE A 228 -20.03 0.05 -14.06
N MET A 229 -20.59 0.77 -15.01
CA MET A 229 -19.95 1.93 -15.62
C MET A 229 -19.79 3.06 -14.59
N ILE A 230 -20.81 3.37 -13.80
CA ILE A 230 -20.74 4.35 -12.70
C ILE A 230 -19.68 3.92 -11.68
N ASN A 231 -19.67 2.64 -11.30
CA ASN A 231 -18.67 2.06 -10.41
C ASN A 231 -17.25 2.29 -10.92
N GLY A 232 -17.01 2.01 -12.22
CA GLY A 232 -15.72 2.24 -12.87
C GLY A 232 -15.28 3.72 -12.84
N ILE A 233 -16.23 4.65 -13.05
CA ILE A 233 -15.97 6.10 -12.94
C ILE A 233 -15.63 6.46 -11.49
N LEU A 234 -16.38 5.96 -10.51
CA LEU A 234 -16.12 6.21 -9.09
C LEU A 234 -14.78 5.63 -8.64
N LEU A 235 -14.32 4.55 -9.26
CA LEU A 235 -13.02 3.96 -8.96
C LEU A 235 -11.85 4.91 -9.29
N LEU A 236 -12.02 5.85 -10.23
CA LEU A 236 -11.01 6.87 -10.54
C LEU A 236 -10.77 7.82 -9.36
N PHE A 237 -11.76 7.99 -8.47
CA PHE A 237 -11.59 8.76 -7.24
C PHE A 237 -10.67 8.10 -6.22
N ALA A 238 -10.23 6.85 -6.46
CA ALA A 238 -9.19 6.24 -5.64
C ALA A 238 -7.90 7.08 -5.59
N TYR A 239 -7.53 7.76 -6.69
CA TYR A 239 -6.30 8.56 -6.73
C TYR A 239 -6.30 9.74 -5.73
N PRO A 240 -7.25 10.68 -5.75
CA PRO A 240 -7.30 11.74 -4.76
C PRO A 240 -7.53 11.20 -3.34
N LEU A 241 -8.25 10.07 -3.19
CA LEU A 241 -8.44 9.43 -1.91
C LEU A 241 -7.14 8.86 -1.35
N LEU A 242 -6.29 8.23 -2.18
CA LEU A 242 -4.97 7.76 -1.76
C LEU A 242 -4.12 8.89 -1.19
N PHE A 243 -4.07 10.05 -1.86
CA PHE A 243 -3.36 11.23 -1.35
C PHE A 243 -3.90 11.71 0.01
N LEU A 244 -5.21 11.71 0.18
CA LEU A 244 -5.84 12.07 1.46
C LEU A 244 -5.47 11.06 2.56
N LEU A 245 -5.50 9.76 2.25
CA LEU A 245 -5.15 8.69 3.19
C LEU A 245 -3.67 8.71 3.57
N GLU A 246 -2.77 9.02 2.63
CA GLU A 246 -1.35 9.24 2.93
C GLU A 246 -1.17 10.32 4.00
N LYS A 247 -1.87 11.45 3.83
CA LYS A 247 -1.78 12.58 4.76
C LYS A 247 -2.37 12.27 6.14
N ILE A 248 -3.50 11.54 6.19
CA ILE A 248 -4.19 11.20 7.45
C ILE A 248 -3.42 10.14 8.24
N PHE A 249 -2.97 9.08 7.56
CA PHE A 249 -2.37 7.92 8.22
C PHE A 249 -0.83 7.93 8.23
N GLY A 250 -0.20 8.92 7.58
CA GLY A 250 1.26 9.05 7.51
C GLY A 250 1.94 7.97 6.66
N PHE A 251 1.22 7.39 5.69
CA PHE A 251 1.80 6.48 4.72
C PHE A 251 2.54 7.23 3.61
N THR A 252 3.34 6.51 2.86
CA THR A 252 4.00 7.03 1.66
C THR A 252 3.84 5.99 0.56
N SER A 253 3.13 6.34 -0.51
CA SER A 253 2.96 5.46 -1.67
C SER A 253 4.14 5.54 -2.64
N ASP A 254 4.25 4.55 -3.51
CA ASP A 254 5.24 4.57 -4.57
C ASP A 254 5.02 5.74 -5.56
N VAL A 255 3.78 6.24 -5.70
CA VAL A 255 3.49 7.45 -6.51
C VAL A 255 4.19 8.66 -5.92
N THR A 256 4.02 8.90 -4.62
CA THR A 256 4.69 9.99 -3.91
C THR A 256 6.22 9.86 -4.00
N LEU A 257 6.75 8.64 -3.87
CA LEU A 257 8.20 8.39 -4.03
C LEU A 257 8.68 8.70 -5.46
N VAL A 258 7.92 8.32 -6.49
CA VAL A 258 8.25 8.64 -7.89
C VAL A 258 8.19 10.15 -8.14
N GLU A 259 7.17 10.84 -7.62
CA GLU A 259 7.06 12.30 -7.74
C GLU A 259 8.24 13.02 -7.03
N LEU A 260 8.63 12.56 -5.84
CA LEU A 260 9.79 13.08 -5.12
C LEU A 260 11.12 12.78 -5.84
N SER A 261 11.24 11.63 -6.52
CA SER A 261 12.47 11.28 -7.25
C SER A 261 12.63 12.00 -8.58
N ASN A 262 11.67 12.85 -8.97
CA ASN A 262 11.81 13.69 -10.15
C ASN A 262 12.86 14.76 -9.90
N ILE A 263 13.93 14.77 -10.69
CA ILE A 263 15.04 15.72 -10.58
C ILE A 263 14.62 17.19 -10.82
N ASN A 264 13.47 17.41 -11.43
CA ASN A 264 12.88 18.76 -11.60
C ASN A 264 12.10 19.22 -10.35
N ASN A 265 12.03 18.41 -9.28
CA ASN A 265 11.48 18.83 -7.99
C ASN A 265 12.27 20.05 -7.49
N SER A 266 11.56 21.03 -6.92
CA SER A 266 12.15 22.31 -6.51
C SER A 266 13.39 22.18 -5.62
N LEU A 267 13.33 21.26 -4.62
CA LEU A 267 14.41 21.03 -3.68
C LEU A 267 15.63 20.34 -4.34
N LEU A 268 15.40 19.34 -5.22
CA LEU A 268 16.49 18.67 -5.94
C LEU A 268 17.14 19.60 -6.97
N ARG A 269 16.34 20.48 -7.58
CA ARG A 269 16.85 21.51 -8.49
C ARG A 269 17.71 22.53 -7.73
N GLU A 270 17.23 23.01 -6.60
CA GLU A 270 18.01 23.90 -5.73
C GLU A 270 19.34 23.24 -5.30
N MET A 271 19.30 21.95 -4.94
CA MET A 271 20.50 21.18 -4.61
C MET A 271 21.48 21.10 -5.78
N SER A 272 20.97 20.93 -7.02
CA SER A 272 21.82 20.87 -8.20
C SER A 272 22.53 22.20 -8.52
N GLU A 273 21.94 23.34 -8.09
CA GLU A 273 22.49 24.68 -8.27
C GLU A 273 23.47 25.06 -7.14
N VAL A 274 23.12 24.75 -5.87
CA VAL A 274 23.87 25.17 -4.68
C VAL A 274 25.00 24.20 -4.33
N ALA A 275 24.77 22.89 -4.49
CA ALA A 275 25.71 21.83 -4.13
C ALA A 275 25.80 20.78 -5.28
N PRO A 276 26.30 21.14 -6.46
CA PRO A 276 26.28 20.30 -7.65
C PRO A 276 27.06 18.97 -7.48
N GLY A 277 28.14 18.97 -6.73
CA GLY A 277 28.91 17.77 -6.43
C GLY A 277 28.11 16.76 -5.60
N THR A 278 27.44 17.26 -4.56
CA THR A 278 26.53 16.45 -3.72
C THR A 278 25.35 15.92 -4.52
N PHE A 279 24.76 16.73 -5.40
CA PHE A 279 23.68 16.27 -6.29
C PHE A 279 24.12 15.11 -7.20
N GLN A 280 25.29 15.24 -7.84
CA GLN A 280 25.85 14.19 -8.70
C GLN A 280 26.17 12.91 -7.92
N HIS A 281 26.75 13.04 -6.72
CA HIS A 281 26.96 11.92 -5.80
C HIS A 281 25.63 11.22 -5.48
N SER A 282 24.63 11.98 -5.01
CA SER A 282 23.33 11.43 -4.67
C SER A 282 22.65 10.71 -5.82
N LEU A 283 22.80 11.21 -7.06
CA LEU A 283 22.22 10.60 -8.25
C LEU A 283 22.90 9.26 -8.61
N GLN A 284 24.23 9.21 -8.54
CA GLN A 284 25.00 7.98 -8.78
C GLN A 284 24.70 6.93 -7.72
N MET A 285 24.69 7.35 -6.47
CA MET A 285 24.43 6.52 -5.33
C MET A 285 22.99 5.98 -5.33
N ALA A 286 22.01 6.81 -5.75
CA ALA A 286 20.61 6.38 -5.90
C ALA A 286 20.46 5.20 -6.88
N ASN A 287 21.21 5.21 -7.99
CA ASN A 287 21.19 4.12 -8.94
C ASN A 287 21.83 2.84 -8.37
N LEU A 288 22.97 2.99 -7.69
CA LEU A 288 23.70 1.88 -7.06
C LEU A 288 22.87 1.21 -5.96
N ALA A 289 22.35 2.02 -5.04
CA ALA A 289 21.58 1.56 -3.89
C ALA A 289 20.23 0.94 -4.30
N ALA A 290 19.53 1.55 -5.28
CA ALA A 290 18.26 1.01 -5.78
C ALA A 290 18.44 -0.35 -6.46
N ALA A 291 19.52 -0.55 -7.23
CA ALA A 291 19.85 -1.84 -7.84
C ALA A 291 20.09 -2.92 -6.77
N ALA A 292 20.81 -2.57 -5.69
CA ALA A 292 21.10 -3.49 -4.59
C ALA A 292 19.82 -3.84 -3.82
N ALA A 293 18.99 -2.85 -3.48
CA ALA A 293 17.71 -3.07 -2.82
C ALA A 293 16.79 -4.00 -3.62
N ASN A 294 16.70 -3.79 -4.94
CA ASN A 294 15.91 -4.66 -5.82
C ASN A 294 16.41 -6.12 -5.79
N LYS A 295 17.74 -6.31 -5.78
CA LYS A 295 18.33 -7.65 -5.79
C LYS A 295 18.06 -8.47 -4.54
N ILE A 296 17.90 -7.81 -3.38
CA ILE A 296 17.61 -8.44 -2.10
C ILE A 296 16.11 -8.38 -1.72
N GLY A 297 15.25 -7.99 -2.67
CA GLY A 297 13.79 -7.90 -2.46
C GLY A 297 13.33 -6.73 -1.58
N GLY A 298 14.16 -5.68 -1.44
CA GLY A 298 13.80 -4.42 -0.80
C GLY A 298 13.07 -3.47 -1.75
N LYS A 299 12.53 -2.38 -1.21
CA LYS A 299 11.78 -1.34 -1.95
C LYS A 299 12.75 -0.41 -2.70
N SER A 300 13.07 -0.77 -3.95
CA SER A 300 14.06 -0.04 -4.76
C SER A 300 13.71 1.44 -4.99
N GLN A 301 12.43 1.77 -5.19
CA GLN A 301 11.99 3.15 -5.37
C GLN A 301 12.17 3.97 -4.09
N LEU A 302 11.91 3.38 -2.93
CA LEU A 302 12.12 4.03 -1.63
C LEU A 302 13.60 4.35 -1.41
N VAL A 303 14.48 3.36 -1.67
CA VAL A 303 15.94 3.57 -1.56
C VAL A 303 16.42 4.63 -2.54
N ARG A 304 15.95 4.59 -3.80
CA ARG A 304 16.28 5.59 -4.81
C ARG A 304 15.93 7.00 -4.35
N THR A 305 14.71 7.18 -3.84
CA THR A 305 14.25 8.48 -3.37
C THR A 305 15.01 8.90 -2.12
N GLY A 306 15.19 8.00 -1.13
CA GLY A 306 15.99 8.27 0.07
C GLY A 306 17.41 8.72 -0.25
N ALA A 307 18.04 8.05 -1.23
CA ALA A 307 19.37 8.39 -1.72
C ALA A 307 19.47 9.79 -2.34
N LEU A 308 18.43 10.25 -3.05
CA LEU A 308 18.43 11.59 -3.62
C LEU A 308 18.39 12.71 -2.56
N TYR A 309 17.85 12.42 -1.38
CA TYR A 309 17.62 13.41 -0.34
C TYR A 309 18.53 13.24 0.91
N HIS A 310 19.30 12.15 1.02
CA HIS A 310 20.03 11.84 2.25
C HIS A 310 20.99 12.96 2.68
N ASP A 311 21.57 13.65 1.72
CA ASP A 311 22.60 14.66 1.87
C ASP A 311 22.15 16.10 1.60
N ILE A 312 20.85 16.39 1.58
CA ILE A 312 20.34 17.75 1.29
C ILE A 312 20.85 18.81 2.27
N GLY A 313 21.24 18.42 3.48
CA GLY A 313 21.80 19.35 4.48
C GLY A 313 23.14 19.93 4.09
N LYS A 314 23.89 19.30 3.19
CA LYS A 314 25.15 19.86 2.66
C LYS A 314 24.95 21.15 1.87
N MET A 315 23.71 21.46 1.44
CA MET A 315 23.36 22.72 0.79
C MET A 315 23.59 23.96 1.72
N VAL A 316 23.56 23.78 3.04
CA VAL A 316 23.72 24.88 3.98
C VAL A 316 25.17 25.39 3.98
N ASN A 317 26.13 24.47 3.90
CA ASN A 317 27.56 24.80 3.90
C ASN A 317 28.33 24.00 2.85
N PRO A 318 28.03 24.14 1.54
CA PRO A 318 28.52 23.24 0.50
C PRO A 318 30.05 23.22 0.37
N ALA A 319 30.74 24.36 0.58
CA ALA A 319 32.18 24.46 0.45
C ALA A 319 33.00 23.61 1.45
N PHE A 320 32.37 23.15 2.53
CA PHE A 320 33.03 22.26 3.50
C PHE A 320 33.07 20.79 3.04
N PHE A 321 32.28 20.41 2.03
CA PHE A 321 32.24 19.06 1.50
C PHE A 321 33.10 18.94 0.23
N THR A 322 34.02 17.97 0.23
CA THR A 322 35.08 17.86 -0.78
C THR A 322 34.56 17.82 -2.21
N GLU A 323 33.40 17.20 -2.41
CA GLU A 323 32.73 17.10 -3.72
C GLU A 323 32.25 18.45 -4.29
N ASN A 324 32.09 19.48 -3.45
CA ASN A 324 31.69 20.83 -3.85
C ASN A 324 32.83 21.86 -3.73
N GLN A 325 34.02 21.48 -3.28
CA GLN A 325 35.14 22.42 -3.11
C GLN A 325 35.69 22.89 -4.46
N SER A 326 35.94 24.19 -4.56
CA SER A 326 36.61 24.83 -5.71
C SER A 326 37.89 25.53 -5.22
N GLY A 327 38.93 24.76 -5.01
CA GLY A 327 40.29 25.26 -4.79
C GLY A 327 40.66 25.68 -3.37
N VAL A 328 39.74 26.16 -2.52
CA VAL A 328 40.02 26.56 -1.12
C VAL A 328 39.35 25.57 -0.19
N ASN A 329 40.13 24.95 0.70
CA ASN A 329 39.61 24.10 1.76
C ASN A 329 39.32 24.90 3.03
N PRO A 330 38.05 25.17 3.39
CA PRO A 330 37.71 25.99 4.55
C PRO A 330 38.07 25.34 5.90
N HIS A 331 38.26 24.02 5.95
CA HIS A 331 38.68 23.30 7.15
C HIS A 331 40.08 23.70 7.65
N LYS A 332 40.91 24.28 6.78
CA LYS A 332 42.27 24.71 7.19
C LYS A 332 42.29 25.81 8.25
N SER A 333 41.18 26.55 8.41
CA SER A 333 41.03 27.63 9.40
C SER A 333 40.32 27.20 10.68
N LEU A 334 39.90 25.93 10.77
CA LEU A 334 39.12 25.37 11.88
C LEU A 334 39.93 24.30 12.62
N SER A 335 39.63 24.10 13.92
CA SER A 335 40.10 22.91 14.63
C SER A 335 39.43 21.63 14.06
N TYR A 336 40.03 20.47 14.36
CA TYR A 336 39.42 19.18 13.94
C TYR A 336 38.04 18.96 14.58
N GLU A 337 37.84 19.36 15.82
CA GLU A 337 36.53 19.32 16.48
C GLU A 337 35.51 20.21 15.78
N GLN A 338 35.86 21.45 15.46
CA GLN A 338 35.00 22.39 14.75
C GLN A 338 34.67 21.85 13.36
N SER A 339 35.66 21.33 12.66
CA SER A 339 35.48 20.69 11.33
C SER A 339 34.55 19.49 11.40
N ALA A 340 34.71 18.63 12.41
CA ALA A 340 33.81 17.48 12.62
C ALA A 340 32.37 17.94 12.88
N GLN A 341 32.16 18.97 13.71
CA GLN A 341 30.82 19.49 13.98
C GLN A 341 30.16 20.10 12.75
N VAL A 342 30.90 20.79 11.87
CA VAL A 342 30.36 21.28 10.58
C VAL A 342 29.94 20.12 9.70
N ILE A 343 30.75 19.06 9.63
CA ILE A 343 30.36 17.88 8.85
C ILE A 343 29.13 17.18 9.45
N ILE A 344 29.10 16.98 10.77
CA ILE A 344 27.99 16.33 11.48
C ILE A 344 26.69 17.13 11.31
N SER A 345 26.77 18.46 11.27
CA SER A 345 25.58 19.33 11.22
C SER A 345 24.72 19.13 9.97
N HIS A 346 25.26 18.55 8.87
CA HIS A 346 24.44 18.31 7.66
C HIS A 346 23.24 17.39 7.93
N ILE A 347 23.32 16.51 8.93
CA ILE A 347 22.18 15.67 9.34
C ILE A 347 21.05 16.54 9.88
N THR A 348 21.36 17.40 10.86
CA THR A 348 20.36 18.27 11.49
C THR A 348 19.83 19.33 10.54
N ASP A 349 20.67 19.87 9.69
CA ASP A 349 20.28 20.85 8.68
C ASP A 349 19.46 20.20 7.55
N GLY A 350 19.82 18.98 7.17
CA GLY A 350 19.02 18.16 6.24
C GLY A 350 17.62 17.86 6.78
N LEU A 351 17.50 17.52 8.06
CA LEU A 351 16.19 17.31 8.70
C LEU A 351 15.36 18.59 8.74
N LYS A 352 15.96 19.76 9.03
CA LYS A 352 15.25 21.05 8.98
C LYS A 352 14.75 21.37 7.57
N LEU A 353 15.58 21.16 6.56
CA LEU A 353 15.18 21.33 5.15
C LEU A 353 14.06 20.36 4.77
N ALA A 354 14.16 19.09 5.17
CA ALA A 354 13.13 18.08 4.95
C ALA A 354 11.79 18.45 5.62
N GLU A 355 11.82 19.06 6.79
CA GLU A 355 10.62 19.57 7.46
C GLU A 355 10.02 20.76 6.73
N LYS A 356 10.85 21.74 6.36
CA LYS A 356 10.43 22.92 5.61
C LYS A 356 9.73 22.55 4.30
N HIS A 357 10.20 21.50 3.62
CA HIS A 357 9.65 21.01 2.36
C HIS A 357 8.63 19.89 2.53
N ASN A 358 8.19 19.60 3.77
CA ASN A 358 7.19 18.56 4.08
C ASN A 358 7.52 17.18 3.51
N LEU A 359 8.81 16.79 3.51
CA LEU A 359 9.20 15.45 3.08
C LEU A 359 8.62 14.38 4.01
N PRO A 360 8.20 13.22 3.45
CA PRO A 360 7.68 12.11 4.24
C PRO A 360 8.68 11.63 5.30
N LYS A 361 8.15 11.10 6.41
CA LYS A 361 8.97 10.59 7.51
C LYS A 361 9.99 9.55 7.04
N VAL A 362 9.58 8.63 6.15
CA VAL A 362 10.47 7.59 5.62
C VAL A 362 11.70 8.17 4.89
N ILE A 363 11.61 9.37 4.29
CA ILE A 363 12.75 10.07 3.66
C ILE A 363 13.60 10.75 4.73
N LYS A 364 13.00 11.36 5.74
CA LYS A 364 13.73 11.92 6.90
C LYS A 364 14.53 10.85 7.65
N ASP A 365 13.99 9.63 7.72
CA ASP A 365 14.68 8.50 8.34
C ASP A 365 15.96 8.14 7.57
N PHE A 366 16.02 8.26 6.23
CA PHE A 366 17.25 8.10 5.46
C PHE A 366 18.27 9.21 5.78
N ILE A 367 17.85 10.46 5.91
CA ILE A 367 18.72 11.57 6.29
C ILE A 367 19.36 11.32 7.66
N SER A 368 18.60 10.81 8.62
CA SER A 368 19.10 10.60 9.99
C SER A 368 19.98 9.35 10.13
N THR A 369 19.77 8.30 9.29
CA THR A 369 20.37 6.98 9.50
C THR A 369 21.58 6.67 8.61
N HIS A 370 21.82 7.44 7.52
CA HIS A 370 22.82 7.05 6.53
C HIS A 370 24.28 7.01 7.05
N HIS A 371 24.59 7.72 8.13
CA HIS A 371 25.85 7.60 8.85
C HIS A 371 25.71 6.86 10.20
N GLY A 372 24.48 6.57 10.63
CA GLY A 372 24.20 5.94 11.91
C GLY A 372 24.87 6.70 13.07
N ARG A 373 25.46 5.97 14.00
CA ARG A 373 26.30 6.48 15.09
C ARG A 373 27.80 6.36 14.77
N GLY A 374 28.17 6.46 13.50
CA GLY A 374 29.55 6.43 13.06
C GLY A 374 30.37 7.63 13.58
N LEU A 375 31.69 7.53 13.42
CA LEU A 375 32.62 8.61 13.71
C LEU A 375 33.00 9.34 12.41
N THR A 376 33.26 10.65 12.50
CA THR A 376 33.97 11.41 11.47
C THR A 376 35.45 11.02 11.52
N LYS A 377 35.79 9.80 11.04
CA LYS A 377 37.06 9.11 11.28
C LYS A 377 38.27 9.93 10.89
N TYR A 378 38.21 10.71 9.83
CA TYR A 378 39.32 11.56 9.40
C TYR A 378 39.68 12.57 10.49
N PHE A 379 38.74 13.34 10.98
CA PHE A 379 39.00 14.38 12.01
C PHE A 379 39.34 13.77 13.37
N TYR A 380 38.67 12.67 13.74
CA TYR A 380 38.97 11.97 14.98
C TYR A 380 40.41 11.43 15.02
N ILE A 381 40.85 10.75 13.94
CA ILE A 381 42.19 10.20 13.85
C ILE A 381 43.23 11.31 13.77
N SER A 382 42.99 12.38 13.01
CA SER A 382 43.88 13.52 12.91
C SER A 382 44.05 14.21 14.26
N TYR A 383 42.98 14.45 15.00
CA TYR A 383 43.01 15.00 16.35
C TYR A 383 43.84 14.13 17.30
N LYS A 384 43.57 12.80 17.29
CA LYS A 384 44.29 11.87 18.17
C LYS A 384 45.78 11.78 17.84
N ASN A 385 46.17 11.90 16.58
CA ASN A 385 47.57 11.89 16.16
C ASN A 385 48.31 13.16 16.58
N GLU A 386 47.63 14.31 16.64
CA GLU A 386 48.22 15.58 17.15
C GLU A 386 48.24 15.65 18.68
N HIS A 387 47.34 14.92 19.36
CA HIS A 387 47.21 14.91 20.81
C HIS A 387 47.27 13.47 21.36
N PRO A 388 48.41 12.79 21.23
CA PRO A 388 48.52 11.36 21.57
C PRO A 388 48.28 11.07 23.06
N ASP A 389 48.59 12.02 23.94
CA ASP A 389 48.51 11.87 25.37
C ASP A 389 47.15 12.34 25.97
N GLU A 390 46.28 12.91 25.16
CA GLU A 390 44.96 13.38 25.62
C GLU A 390 43.89 12.31 25.48
N GLU A 391 43.03 12.21 26.47
CA GLU A 391 41.81 11.40 26.37
C GLU A 391 40.76 12.12 25.49
N VAL A 392 40.52 11.58 24.30
CA VAL A 392 39.64 12.22 23.30
C VAL A 392 38.20 11.85 23.55
N ASP A 393 37.35 12.82 23.76
CA ASP A 393 35.90 12.62 23.81
C ASP A 393 35.37 12.25 22.41
N GLN A 394 35.12 10.95 22.21
CA GLN A 394 34.62 10.42 20.92
C GLN A 394 33.25 10.97 20.54
N GLU A 395 32.41 11.37 21.49
CA GLU A 395 31.06 11.85 21.21
C GLU A 395 31.08 13.17 20.42
N LYS A 396 32.13 13.97 20.54
CA LYS A 396 32.31 15.18 19.71
C LYS A 396 32.52 14.91 18.23
N PHE A 397 32.95 13.69 17.88
CA PHE A 397 33.21 13.25 16.50
C PHE A 397 32.16 12.27 15.98
N ARG A 398 31.13 12.00 16.77
CA ARG A 398 30.12 10.99 16.47
C ARG A 398 28.87 11.61 15.86
N TYR A 399 28.36 10.95 14.81
CA TYR A 399 27.05 11.27 14.25
C TYR A 399 25.92 10.95 15.24
N PRO A 400 24.82 11.74 15.23
CA PRO A 400 23.73 11.61 16.22
C PRO A 400 22.96 10.30 16.11
N GLY A 401 22.98 9.65 14.95
CA GLY A 401 22.19 8.46 14.67
C GLY A 401 20.70 8.77 14.41
N PRO A 402 19.83 7.78 14.48
CA PRO A 402 20.06 6.38 14.86
C PRO A 402 20.77 5.54 13.80
N ASN A 403 21.16 4.31 14.15
CA ASN A 403 21.63 3.33 13.17
C ASN A 403 20.48 2.91 12.26
N PRO A 404 20.77 2.40 11.04
CA PRO A 404 19.77 1.81 10.15
C PRO A 404 18.92 0.74 10.85
N PHE A 405 17.61 0.79 10.65
CA PHE A 405 16.65 -0.15 11.21
C PHE A 405 15.77 -0.82 10.13
N THR A 406 15.99 -0.49 8.85
CA THR A 406 15.40 -1.16 7.69
C THR A 406 16.47 -1.63 6.72
N LYS A 407 16.15 -2.66 5.90
CA LYS A 407 17.05 -3.12 4.83
C LYS A 407 17.44 -2.02 3.86
N GLU A 408 16.48 -1.17 3.54
CA GLU A 408 16.64 -0.05 2.63
C GLU A 408 17.67 0.95 3.14
N GLN A 409 17.61 1.29 4.43
CA GLN A 409 18.56 2.21 5.08
C GLN A 409 19.96 1.59 5.17
N ALA A 410 20.05 0.29 5.48
CA ALA A 410 21.32 -0.42 5.51
C ALA A 410 21.99 -0.45 4.13
N VAL A 411 21.23 -0.68 3.07
CA VAL A 411 21.72 -0.64 1.69
C VAL A 411 22.23 0.75 1.34
N LEU A 412 21.51 1.80 1.76
CA LEU A 412 21.94 3.17 1.54
C LEU A 412 23.29 3.46 2.23
N MET A 413 23.41 3.13 3.52
CA MET A 413 24.64 3.32 4.29
C MET A 413 25.82 2.60 3.67
N MET A 414 25.64 1.34 3.20
CA MET A 414 26.67 0.59 2.51
C MET A 414 27.06 1.27 1.18
N ALA A 415 26.07 1.70 0.39
CA ALA A 415 26.28 2.32 -0.91
C ALA A 415 27.02 3.65 -0.80
N ASP A 416 26.60 4.50 0.14
CA ASP A 416 27.21 5.80 0.39
C ASP A 416 28.69 5.66 0.76
N SER A 417 28.99 4.85 1.75
CA SER A 417 30.38 4.63 2.18
C SER A 417 31.26 4.03 1.09
N VAL A 418 30.73 3.08 0.31
CA VAL A 418 31.46 2.43 -0.78
C VAL A 418 31.68 3.40 -1.95
N GLU A 419 30.69 4.19 -2.33
CA GLU A 419 30.79 5.17 -3.42
C GLU A 419 31.80 6.26 -3.07
N ALA A 420 31.66 6.85 -1.88
CA ALA A 420 32.56 7.90 -1.42
C ALA A 420 34.01 7.43 -1.36
N ALA A 421 34.27 6.24 -0.81
CA ALA A 421 35.62 5.71 -0.72
C ALA A 421 36.18 5.28 -2.10
N SER A 422 35.33 4.85 -3.02
CA SER A 422 35.76 4.43 -4.35
C SER A 422 36.42 5.58 -5.16
N ARG A 423 36.01 6.83 -4.89
CA ARG A 423 36.60 8.02 -5.53
C ARG A 423 38.06 8.25 -5.16
N SER A 424 38.50 7.69 -4.04
CA SER A 424 39.88 7.83 -3.55
C SER A 424 40.79 6.69 -3.98
N LEU A 425 40.30 5.72 -4.80
CA LEU A 425 41.12 4.64 -5.31
C LEU A 425 42.13 5.18 -6.32
N PRO A 426 43.40 4.82 -6.19
CA PRO A 426 44.45 5.22 -7.16
C PRO A 426 44.27 4.53 -8.52
N GLU A 427 43.76 3.29 -8.52
CA GLU A 427 43.46 2.48 -9.71
C GLU A 427 42.17 1.68 -9.51
N TYR A 428 41.35 1.60 -10.56
CA TYR A 428 40.08 0.89 -10.55
C TYR A 428 40.25 -0.56 -11.08
N THR A 429 41.13 -1.32 -10.45
CA THR A 429 41.28 -2.75 -10.75
C THR A 429 40.21 -3.58 -10.06
N GLU A 430 39.97 -4.80 -10.54
CA GLU A 430 39.05 -5.73 -9.92
C GLU A 430 39.40 -6.02 -8.47
N GLU A 431 40.69 -6.17 -8.20
CA GLU A 431 41.20 -6.48 -6.87
C GLU A 431 41.07 -5.29 -5.92
N SER A 432 41.38 -4.05 -6.36
CA SER A 432 41.25 -2.84 -5.53
C SER A 432 39.78 -2.55 -5.17
N ILE A 433 38.87 -2.68 -6.15
CA ILE A 433 37.43 -2.52 -5.92
C ILE A 433 36.91 -3.61 -4.97
N SER A 434 37.29 -4.89 -5.17
CA SER A 434 36.84 -5.97 -4.31
C SER A 434 37.28 -5.78 -2.87
N THR A 435 38.57 -5.48 -2.67
CA THR A 435 39.16 -5.23 -1.36
C THR A 435 38.48 -4.05 -0.65
N LEU A 436 38.24 -2.95 -1.38
CA LEU A 436 37.55 -1.78 -0.85
C LEU A 436 36.14 -2.11 -0.35
N VAL A 437 35.32 -2.74 -1.21
CA VAL A 437 33.92 -3.09 -0.91
C VAL A 437 33.85 -4.01 0.31
N ASP A 438 34.70 -5.07 0.32
CA ASP A 438 34.73 -6.00 1.45
C ASP A 438 35.14 -5.30 2.73
N LYS A 439 36.23 -4.55 2.73
CA LYS A 439 36.73 -3.84 3.92
C LYS A 439 35.68 -2.90 4.51
N ILE A 440 35.01 -2.10 3.69
CA ILE A 440 34.03 -1.12 4.17
C ILE A 440 32.83 -1.82 4.80
N ILE A 441 32.22 -2.76 4.06
CA ILE A 441 30.98 -3.41 4.51
C ILE A 441 31.27 -4.32 5.71
N ASP A 442 32.39 -5.06 5.74
CA ASP A 442 32.75 -5.89 6.89
C ASP A 442 33.04 -5.04 8.14
N THR A 443 33.65 -3.85 7.96
CA THR A 443 33.81 -2.90 9.07
C THR A 443 32.45 -2.45 9.60
N GLN A 444 31.50 -2.08 8.74
CA GLN A 444 30.15 -1.66 9.17
C GLN A 444 29.41 -2.79 9.90
N VAL A 445 29.55 -4.02 9.44
CA VAL A 445 28.96 -5.21 10.12
C VAL A 445 29.63 -5.43 11.49
N SER A 446 30.94 -5.37 11.56
CA SER A 446 31.70 -5.59 12.82
C SER A 446 31.48 -4.51 13.85
N GLU A 447 31.32 -3.24 13.42
CA GLU A 447 30.96 -2.11 14.26
C GLU A 447 29.48 -2.16 14.71
N GLY A 448 28.68 -3.08 14.17
CA GLY A 448 27.31 -3.39 14.61
C GLY A 448 26.26 -2.41 14.12
N TYR A 449 26.49 -1.66 13.03
CA TYR A 449 25.51 -0.70 12.51
C TYR A 449 24.21 -1.33 12.03
N PHE A 450 24.21 -2.62 11.71
CA PHE A 450 23.04 -3.32 11.16
C PHE A 450 22.34 -4.24 12.18
N LYS A 451 22.66 -4.14 13.48
CA LYS A 451 22.10 -5.03 14.52
C LYS A 451 20.58 -4.94 14.63
N GLU A 452 20.00 -3.76 14.40
CA GLU A 452 18.55 -3.54 14.47
C GLU A 452 17.84 -3.69 13.11
N CYS A 453 18.60 -4.10 12.08
CA CYS A 453 18.14 -4.20 10.72
C CYS A 453 17.73 -5.63 10.38
N PRO A 454 16.58 -5.87 9.73
CA PRO A 454 16.18 -7.21 9.29
C PRO A 454 16.92 -7.63 8.00
N ILE A 455 18.23 -7.28 7.90
CA ILE A 455 19.10 -7.66 6.79
C ILE A 455 19.86 -8.94 7.13
N THR A 456 19.91 -9.89 6.20
CA THR A 456 20.60 -11.17 6.42
C THR A 456 22.03 -11.13 5.91
N PHE A 457 22.89 -12.03 6.39
CA PHE A 457 24.24 -12.22 5.84
C PHE A 457 24.22 -12.54 4.34
N LYS A 458 23.19 -13.26 3.87
CA LYS A 458 22.98 -13.55 2.45
C LYS A 458 22.68 -12.26 1.67
N ASP A 459 21.86 -11.37 2.22
CA ASP A 459 21.58 -10.08 1.60
C ASP A 459 22.86 -9.25 1.48
N ILE A 460 23.66 -9.18 2.56
CA ILE A 460 24.93 -8.44 2.59
C ILE A 460 25.91 -9.00 1.53
N ALA A 461 26.06 -10.30 1.45
CA ALA A 461 26.91 -10.94 0.41
C ALA A 461 26.44 -10.59 -1.01
N THR A 462 25.11 -10.58 -1.23
CA THR A 462 24.52 -10.20 -2.52
C THR A 462 24.76 -8.73 -2.85
N VAL A 463 24.65 -7.83 -1.87
CA VAL A 463 24.92 -6.39 -2.03
C VAL A 463 26.39 -6.16 -2.36
N LYS A 464 27.33 -6.81 -1.65
CA LYS A 464 28.77 -6.73 -1.94
C LYS A 464 29.09 -7.16 -3.38
N ALA A 465 28.56 -8.31 -3.82
CA ALA A 465 28.80 -8.81 -5.19
C ALA A 465 28.29 -7.80 -6.24
N LEU A 466 27.11 -7.23 -6.03
CA LEU A 466 26.55 -6.25 -6.95
C LEU A 466 27.35 -4.94 -6.96
N PHE A 467 27.79 -4.45 -5.81
CA PHE A 467 28.61 -3.22 -5.75
C PHE A 467 29.93 -3.40 -6.48
N LYS A 468 30.62 -4.54 -6.31
CA LYS A 468 31.84 -4.87 -7.05
C LYS A 468 31.60 -4.84 -8.58
N GLU A 469 30.50 -5.44 -9.03
CA GLU A 469 30.12 -5.44 -10.45
C GLU A 469 29.84 -4.03 -10.99
N LYS A 470 29.03 -3.26 -10.24
CA LYS A 470 28.58 -1.92 -10.67
C LYS A 470 29.71 -0.91 -10.67
N LEU A 471 30.58 -0.92 -9.65
CA LEU A 471 31.74 -0.01 -9.59
C LEU A 471 32.72 -0.24 -10.78
N LYS A 472 32.97 -1.49 -11.18
CA LYS A 472 33.75 -1.78 -12.41
C LYS A 472 33.15 -1.09 -13.62
N THR A 473 31.81 -1.13 -13.76
CA THR A 473 31.12 -0.52 -14.90
C THR A 473 31.13 1.02 -14.81
N MET A 474 30.99 1.58 -13.60
CA MET A 474 30.98 3.04 -13.38
C MET A 474 32.31 3.72 -13.68
N TYR A 475 33.42 3.04 -13.38
CA TYR A 475 34.78 3.58 -13.53
C TYR A 475 35.55 2.98 -14.72
N HIS A 476 34.82 2.37 -15.68
CA HIS A 476 35.43 1.85 -16.87
C HIS A 476 36.13 2.97 -17.65
N THR A 477 37.46 2.90 -17.78
CA THR A 477 38.30 3.86 -18.53
C THR A 477 37.87 3.89 -19.99
N ARG A 478 37.49 5.06 -20.49
CA ARG A 478 37.25 5.26 -21.93
C ARG A 478 38.59 5.08 -22.67
N ILE A 479 38.56 4.35 -23.78
CA ILE A 479 39.72 4.24 -24.71
C ILE A 479 40.05 5.68 -25.16
N SER A 480 41.28 6.12 -24.90
CA SER A 480 41.76 7.39 -25.46
C SER A 480 41.82 7.28 -26.97
N TYR A 481 41.24 8.23 -27.67
CA TYR A 481 41.35 8.29 -29.12
C TYR A 481 42.84 8.53 -29.51
N PRO A 482 43.37 7.76 -30.44
CA PRO A 482 44.73 7.99 -30.90
C PRO A 482 44.81 9.35 -31.60
N GLU A 483 45.86 10.11 -31.30
CA GLU A 483 46.14 11.35 -32.02
C GLU A 483 46.63 11.04 -33.42
N LEU A 484 46.14 11.78 -34.42
CA LEU A 484 46.69 11.76 -35.77
C LEU A 484 48.15 12.22 -35.73
N LYS A 485 49.07 11.32 -35.92
CA LYS A 485 50.46 11.69 -36.14
C LYS A 485 50.52 12.54 -37.41
N LYS A 486 50.91 13.82 -37.26
CA LYS A 486 51.19 14.74 -38.36
C LYS A 486 52.46 14.29 -39.09
#